data_b9f474b5b3efc3a6202946aa731cf77e
#
_entry.id   b9f474b5b3efc3a6202946aa731cf77e
#
_cell.length_a   1.000
_cell.length_b   1.000
_cell.length_c   1.000
_cell.angle_alpha   90.00
_cell.angle_beta   90.00
_cell.angle_gamma   90.00
#
_symmetry.space_group_name_H-M   'P 1'
#
loop_
_entity.id
_entity.type
_entity.pdbx_description
1 polymer ?
#
loop_
_entity_poly.entity_id
_entity_poly.type
_entity_poly.pdbx_seq_one_letter_code
_entity_poly.pdbx_strand_id
1 'polypeptide(L)'
;IFIKRLFKKKLMAKDLLKDKKFLWVTGGSGRRPLMTELAKKLESTHNIDSYYLSFSTFTEGLFDSFGISQDKMVYINYDAVLKEKDRKPDLDFSQKKEIEYGFKIFDIWNIYSCRYKERTKIPYDNILIRMEHLIKEIEVMVENIKPDYAFVVGISAFEGVVIYKMLTSLGIEVIELKHPRIPKRLTFNNNMDSSSWPLLIKEYDKLKQRDLNPEERKIAEEFIDTFGGKRFKSGSDIKRKVTLKSKFQKYKEFATVVLHRKRLPPSLKPWLWYPIKDRLLKYSSRFEQPQNGEKYVYFPLHIQPEASTSIFGKWFMDQPSLIESIAKSVPSNYKIYVKEHVLNYSTRPSGFHKRIKQLPNVRLISPFVNSTKLSKHASLILTITGTAGWESILMQKPVITFGDVFYNVFDEIKKVRDITKLTAAIQEKLDTNIDKEKTLKFITAMYASTFPGIATLPSDCQNVSISDENLNNIVEAMQNYLQRIKS
;
A
#
# COMPACT_ATOMS: atom_id res chain seq x y z
N ILE A 1 0.04 29.14 -2.79
CA ILE A 1 -1.14 30.03 -2.68
C ILE A 1 -2.02 29.90 -3.95
N PHE A 2 -1.48 29.82 -5.17
CA PHE A 2 -2.23 29.75 -6.42
C PHE A 2 -3.09 28.51 -6.59
N ILE A 3 -2.57 27.30 -6.28
CA ILE A 3 -3.31 26.02 -6.38
C ILE A 3 -4.56 25.99 -5.47
N LYS A 4 -4.54 26.72 -4.34
CA LYS A 4 -5.72 26.83 -3.46
C LYS A 4 -6.92 27.54 -4.11
N ARG A 5 -6.71 28.38 -5.12
CA ARG A 5 -7.80 29.16 -5.79
C ARG A 5 -8.56 28.35 -6.86
N LEU A 6 -7.87 27.51 -7.63
CA LEU A 6 -8.47 26.78 -8.75
C LEU A 6 -9.54 25.76 -8.32
N PHE A 7 -9.40 25.17 -7.15
CA PHE A 7 -10.26 24.07 -6.69
C PHE A 7 -11.14 24.46 -5.49
N LYS A 8 -11.19 25.75 -5.10
CA LYS A 8 -12.12 26.27 -4.09
C LYS A 8 -13.52 26.51 -4.70
N LYS A 9 -14.29 25.46 -4.94
CA LYS A 9 -15.75 25.59 -4.88
C LYS A 9 -16.13 25.59 -3.40
N LYS A 10 -16.43 26.78 -2.85
CA LYS A 10 -17.07 26.94 -1.55
C LYS A 10 -18.52 26.49 -1.72
N LEU A 11 -18.78 25.20 -1.60
CA LEU A 11 -20.12 24.69 -1.35
C LEU A 11 -20.45 25.10 0.10
N MET A 12 -21.52 25.86 0.29
CA MET A 12 -22.22 25.92 1.58
C MET A 12 -22.91 24.56 1.76
N ALA A 13 -22.17 23.57 2.20
CA ALA A 13 -22.64 22.21 2.31
C ALA A 13 -22.79 21.85 3.77
N LYS A 14 -23.77 21.00 4.05
CA LYS A 14 -24.00 20.36 5.34
C LYS A 14 -22.70 19.81 5.89
N ASP A 15 -22.39 20.10 7.14
CA ASP A 15 -21.27 19.49 7.84
C ASP A 15 -21.57 18.00 8.02
N LEU A 16 -20.86 17.15 7.25
CA LEU A 16 -21.06 15.71 7.23
C LEU A 16 -20.35 15.00 8.40
N LEU A 17 -19.47 15.72 9.11
CA LEU A 17 -18.69 15.16 10.21
C LEU A 17 -19.33 15.46 11.58
N LYS A 18 -20.15 16.53 11.67
CA LYS A 18 -20.70 17.01 12.93
C LYS A 18 -21.59 15.96 13.62
N ASP A 19 -21.37 15.80 14.92
CA ASP A 19 -22.11 14.91 15.82
C ASP A 19 -22.09 13.42 15.37
N LYS A 20 -20.98 12.99 14.72
CA LYS A 20 -20.82 11.65 14.18
C LYS A 20 -20.01 10.74 15.08
N LYS A 21 -20.31 9.44 15.07
CA LYS A 21 -19.51 8.42 15.73
C LYS A 21 -18.43 7.88 14.80
N PHE A 22 -17.19 7.97 15.23
CA PHE A 22 -16.03 7.51 14.48
C PHE A 22 -15.38 6.30 15.11
N LEU A 23 -15.13 5.26 14.31
CA LEU A 23 -14.30 4.13 14.67
C LEU A 23 -12.89 4.30 14.08
N TRP A 24 -11.90 4.51 14.92
CA TRP A 24 -10.50 4.63 14.54
C TRP A 24 -9.83 3.26 14.53
N VAL A 25 -9.56 2.72 13.35
CA VAL A 25 -8.94 1.39 13.21
C VAL A 25 -7.43 1.53 13.24
N THR A 26 -6.82 1.15 14.34
CA THR A 26 -5.40 1.32 14.61
C THR A 26 -4.60 0.08 14.20
N GLY A 27 -4.25 -0.03 12.91
CA GLY A 27 -3.27 -1.00 12.46
C GLY A 27 -1.85 -0.43 12.47
N GLY A 28 -0.82 -1.23 12.76
CA GLY A 28 0.60 -0.88 12.58
C GLY A 28 1.11 0.39 13.27
N SER A 29 2.30 0.38 13.80
CA SER A 29 2.83 1.33 14.79
C SER A 29 3.09 2.77 14.34
N GLY A 30 3.27 3.04 13.02
CA GLY A 30 3.86 4.32 12.59
C GLY A 30 2.90 5.51 12.42
N ARG A 31 1.59 5.27 12.40
CA ARG A 31 0.60 6.31 12.06
C ARG A 31 -0.38 6.64 13.18
N ARG A 32 -0.21 6.01 14.34
CA ARG A 32 -1.05 6.21 15.53
C ARG A 32 -1.07 7.66 16.03
N PRO A 33 0.07 8.36 16.15
CA PRO A 33 0.06 9.74 16.60
C PRO A 33 -0.82 10.65 15.74
N LEU A 34 -0.73 10.48 14.41
CA LEU A 34 -1.58 11.25 13.48
C LEU A 34 -3.08 10.96 13.71
N MET A 35 -3.45 9.70 13.90
CA MET A 35 -4.85 9.32 14.11
C MET A 35 -5.39 9.89 15.41
N THR A 36 -4.63 9.79 16.49
CA THR A 36 -5.03 10.28 17.80
C THR A 36 -5.20 11.81 17.83
N GLU A 37 -4.23 12.53 17.25
CA GLU A 37 -4.32 13.98 17.19
C GLU A 37 -5.41 14.48 16.23
N LEU A 38 -5.65 13.75 15.13
CA LEU A 38 -6.76 14.01 14.22
C LEU A 38 -8.12 13.77 14.89
N ALA A 39 -8.26 12.71 15.68
CA ALA A 39 -9.46 12.43 16.45
C ALA A 39 -9.76 13.57 17.44
N LYS A 40 -8.79 13.96 18.26
CA LYS A 40 -8.93 15.10 19.20
C LYS A 40 -9.32 16.39 18.48
N LYS A 41 -8.73 16.63 17.30
CA LYS A 41 -9.07 17.81 16.50
C LYS A 41 -10.52 17.78 16.04
N LEU A 42 -11.00 16.62 15.54
CA LEU A 42 -12.38 16.45 15.11
C LEU A 42 -13.36 16.48 16.29
N GLU A 43 -13.01 15.93 17.44
CA GLU A 43 -13.81 16.04 18.68
C GLU A 43 -14.02 17.51 19.06
N SER A 44 -12.95 18.31 19.05
CA SER A 44 -13.03 19.72 19.43
C SER A 44 -13.72 20.61 18.39
N THR A 45 -13.67 20.27 17.10
CA THR A 45 -14.19 21.14 16.01
C THR A 45 -15.54 20.71 15.47
N HIS A 46 -15.88 19.41 15.53
CA HIS A 46 -17.09 18.83 14.92
C HIS A 46 -17.93 18.04 15.93
N ASN A 47 -17.55 18.02 17.21
CA ASN A 47 -18.24 17.28 18.28
C ASN A 47 -18.46 15.81 17.91
N ILE A 48 -17.43 15.14 17.34
CA ILE A 48 -17.52 13.71 17.04
C ILE A 48 -17.35 12.89 18.32
N ASP A 49 -17.88 11.67 18.30
CA ASP A 49 -17.68 10.68 19.34
C ASP A 49 -16.71 9.60 18.83
N SER A 50 -15.51 9.49 19.43
CA SER A 50 -14.42 8.63 18.96
C SER A 50 -14.34 7.32 19.71
N TYR A 51 -14.26 6.22 18.98
CA TYR A 51 -13.97 4.87 19.47
C TYR A 51 -12.74 4.32 18.77
N TYR A 52 -11.94 3.52 19.47
CA TYR A 52 -10.66 3.03 18.93
C TYR A 52 -10.63 1.52 18.93
N LEU A 53 -10.42 0.93 17.75
CA LEU A 53 -10.24 -0.51 17.58
C LEU A 53 -8.75 -0.85 17.49
N SER A 54 -8.29 -1.69 18.40
CA SER A 54 -6.93 -2.22 18.43
C SER A 54 -6.92 -3.75 18.47
N PHE A 55 -5.98 -4.35 17.76
CA PHE A 55 -5.82 -5.81 17.67
C PHE A 55 -4.35 -6.25 17.87
N SER A 56 -3.58 -5.53 18.66
CA SER A 56 -2.19 -5.85 18.91
C SER A 56 -1.83 -5.67 20.38
N THR A 57 -1.31 -6.72 21.01
CA THR A 57 -0.80 -6.69 22.40
C THR A 57 0.26 -5.60 22.67
N PHE A 58 0.82 -5.02 21.62
CA PHE A 58 1.76 -3.90 21.71
C PHE A 58 1.10 -2.55 21.99
N THR A 59 -0.23 -2.48 21.98
CA THR A 59 -0.98 -1.22 22.01
C THR A 59 -1.61 -0.90 23.35
N GLU A 60 -1.71 -1.87 24.24
CA GLU A 60 -2.43 -1.73 25.51
C GLU A 60 -1.89 -0.54 26.36
N GLY A 61 -0.58 -0.42 26.51
CA GLY A 61 0.01 0.71 27.27
C GLY A 61 0.25 1.99 26.45
N LEU A 62 -0.01 1.97 25.13
CA LEU A 62 0.26 3.13 24.28
C LEU A 62 -0.93 4.10 24.27
N PHE A 63 -2.14 3.59 24.41
CA PHE A 63 -3.35 4.41 24.44
C PHE A 63 -3.46 5.19 25.74
N ASP A 64 -3.00 4.61 26.86
CA ASP A 64 -2.90 5.32 28.14
C ASP A 64 -2.00 6.56 28.02
N SER A 65 -0.93 6.47 27.23
CA SER A 65 -0.03 7.60 26.96
C SER A 65 -0.67 8.72 26.12
N PHE A 66 -1.78 8.44 25.43
CA PHE A 66 -2.54 9.42 24.65
C PHE A 66 -3.76 9.97 25.38
N GLY A 67 -4.03 9.50 26.62
CA GLY A 67 -5.16 9.93 27.44
C GLY A 67 -6.51 9.46 26.89
N ILE A 68 -6.56 8.33 26.20
CA ILE A 68 -7.80 7.73 25.71
C ILE A 68 -8.38 6.86 26.83
N SER A 69 -9.65 7.10 27.19
CA SER A 69 -10.30 6.33 28.24
C SER A 69 -10.62 4.91 27.78
N GLN A 70 -10.60 3.95 28.71
CA GLN A 70 -10.75 2.52 28.39
C GLN A 70 -12.13 2.17 27.82
N ASP A 71 -13.19 2.88 28.20
CA ASP A 71 -14.55 2.69 27.68
C ASP A 71 -14.68 3.07 26.18
N LYS A 72 -13.75 3.88 25.67
CA LYS A 72 -13.66 4.23 24.24
C LYS A 72 -12.77 3.28 23.43
N MET A 73 -12.20 2.28 24.07
CA MET A 73 -11.27 1.33 23.44
C MET A 73 -11.90 -0.06 23.33
N VAL A 74 -11.84 -0.60 22.10
CA VAL A 74 -12.12 -2.02 21.84
C VAL A 74 -10.81 -2.71 21.51
N TYR A 75 -10.40 -3.64 22.35
CA TYR A 75 -9.20 -4.41 22.20
C TYR A 75 -9.51 -5.86 21.87
N ILE A 76 -9.13 -6.33 20.69
CA ILE A 76 -9.34 -7.71 20.28
C ILE A 76 -8.05 -8.52 20.44
N ASN A 77 -8.02 -9.39 21.44
CA ASN A 77 -6.92 -10.32 21.68
C ASN A 77 -7.20 -11.69 21.07
N TYR A 78 -7.09 -11.78 19.77
CA TYR A 78 -7.34 -13.04 19.05
C TYR A 78 -6.30 -14.15 19.31
N ASP A 79 -5.18 -13.86 19.98
CA ASP A 79 -4.23 -14.88 20.41
C ASP A 79 -4.66 -15.57 21.72
N ALA A 80 -5.54 -14.96 22.49
CA ALA A 80 -6.04 -15.55 23.73
C ALA A 80 -6.83 -16.85 23.48
N VAL A 81 -7.62 -16.89 22.41
CA VAL A 81 -8.44 -18.05 22.04
C VAL A 81 -7.64 -19.29 21.65
N LEU A 82 -6.37 -19.13 21.26
CA LEU A 82 -5.48 -20.26 20.96
C LEU A 82 -4.92 -20.95 22.21
N LYS A 83 -5.17 -20.41 23.39
CA LYS A 83 -4.80 -21.05 24.66
C LYS A 83 -5.81 -22.07 25.12
N GLU A 84 -7.01 -22.05 24.56
CA GLU A 84 -8.04 -23.04 24.83
C GLU A 84 -7.59 -24.39 24.23
N LYS A 85 -7.37 -25.39 25.10
CA LYS A 85 -7.01 -26.74 24.66
C LYS A 85 -8.16 -27.34 23.86
N ASP A 86 -7.84 -28.11 22.82
CA ASP A 86 -8.76 -28.88 22.00
C ASP A 86 -9.84 -28.08 21.26
N ARG A 87 -9.74 -26.77 21.18
CA ARG A 87 -10.66 -25.95 20.38
C ARG A 87 -10.49 -26.27 18.90
N LYS A 88 -11.59 -26.64 18.26
CA LYS A 88 -11.68 -26.84 16.82
C LYS A 88 -12.37 -25.64 16.16
N PRO A 89 -12.00 -25.31 14.90
CA PRO A 89 -12.69 -24.27 14.17
C PRO A 89 -14.12 -24.69 13.80
N ASP A 90 -15.02 -23.72 13.82
CA ASP A 90 -16.37 -23.86 13.28
C ASP A 90 -16.34 -23.55 11.77
N LEU A 91 -16.35 -24.61 10.96
CA LEU A 91 -16.24 -24.47 9.51
C LEU A 91 -17.52 -23.91 8.88
N ASP A 92 -18.68 -24.21 9.42
CA ASP A 92 -19.97 -23.70 8.93
C ASP A 92 -20.08 -22.20 9.20
N PHE A 93 -19.71 -21.76 10.40
CA PHE A 93 -19.60 -20.34 10.73
C PHE A 93 -18.61 -19.64 9.78
N SER A 94 -17.41 -20.20 9.60
CA SER A 94 -16.37 -19.63 8.75
C SER A 94 -16.85 -19.48 7.30
N GLN A 95 -17.47 -20.52 6.73
CA GLN A 95 -18.04 -20.48 5.38
C GLN A 95 -19.14 -19.42 5.24
N LYS A 96 -20.07 -19.39 6.20
CA LYS A 96 -21.15 -18.39 6.21
C LYS A 96 -20.58 -16.98 6.20
N LYS A 97 -19.57 -16.68 7.04
CA LYS A 97 -18.97 -15.36 7.16
C LYS A 97 -18.10 -14.97 5.98
N GLU A 98 -17.45 -15.93 5.32
CA GLU A 98 -16.75 -15.67 4.05
C GLU A 98 -17.72 -15.18 2.95
N ILE A 99 -18.93 -15.76 2.89
CA ILE A 99 -19.95 -15.36 1.93
C ILE A 99 -20.54 -14.00 2.31
N GLU A 100 -20.92 -13.82 3.57
CA GLU A 100 -21.56 -12.62 4.09
C GLU A 100 -20.69 -11.38 3.93
N TYR A 101 -19.39 -11.48 4.21
CA TYR A 101 -18.46 -10.33 4.16
C TYR A 101 -17.58 -10.28 2.92
N GLY A 102 -17.70 -11.23 2.01
CA GLY A 102 -17.04 -11.22 0.71
C GLY A 102 -15.51 -11.30 0.79
N PHE A 103 -14.95 -12.13 1.69
CA PHE A 103 -13.52 -12.45 1.72
C PHE A 103 -13.29 -13.97 1.77
N LYS A 104 -12.02 -14.39 1.68
CA LYS A 104 -11.64 -15.80 1.87
C LYS A 104 -10.60 -15.90 2.97
N ILE A 105 -10.82 -16.78 3.95
CA ILE A 105 -9.89 -16.98 5.07
C ILE A 105 -8.55 -17.50 4.56
N PHE A 106 -8.53 -18.25 3.46
CA PHE A 106 -7.29 -18.65 2.82
C PHE A 106 -6.44 -17.45 2.35
N ASP A 107 -7.05 -16.39 1.81
CA ASP A 107 -6.32 -15.17 1.46
C ASP A 107 -5.68 -14.53 2.70
N ILE A 108 -6.38 -14.58 3.84
CA ILE A 108 -5.88 -14.09 5.12
C ILE A 108 -4.68 -14.91 5.59
N TRP A 109 -4.79 -16.23 5.56
CA TRP A 109 -3.69 -17.15 5.87
C TRP A 109 -2.48 -16.87 4.96
N ASN A 110 -2.71 -16.66 3.67
CA ASN A 110 -1.67 -16.38 2.69
C ASN A 110 -0.93 -15.06 2.98
N ILE A 111 -1.65 -13.98 3.26
CA ILE A 111 -1.07 -12.70 3.68
C ILE A 111 -0.22 -12.89 4.94
N TYR A 112 -0.74 -13.65 5.89
CA TYR A 112 -0.08 -13.90 7.17
C TYR A 112 1.18 -14.75 7.01
N SER A 113 1.10 -15.85 6.28
CA SER A 113 2.21 -16.77 6.03
C SER A 113 3.36 -16.09 5.27
N CYS A 114 3.05 -15.27 4.28
CA CYS A 114 4.05 -14.51 3.53
C CYS A 114 4.77 -13.45 4.38
N ARG A 115 4.05 -12.82 5.31
CA ARG A 115 4.58 -11.69 6.09
C ARG A 115 5.43 -12.12 7.27
N TYR A 116 5.17 -13.28 7.82
CA TYR A 116 5.83 -13.76 9.02
C TYR A 116 6.49 -15.11 8.75
N LYS A 117 7.66 -15.11 8.10
CA LYS A 117 8.41 -16.34 7.75
C LYS A 117 8.55 -17.34 8.89
N GLU A 118 8.63 -16.86 10.13
CA GLU A 118 8.69 -17.70 11.33
C GLU A 118 7.30 -18.24 11.74
N ARG A 119 6.23 -17.67 11.20
CA ARG A 119 4.85 -18.03 11.48
C ARG A 119 4.21 -18.89 10.37
N THR A 120 4.97 -19.26 9.33
CA THR A 120 4.53 -20.22 8.28
C THR A 120 4.19 -21.60 8.83
N LYS A 121 4.48 -21.85 10.11
CA LYS A 121 4.13 -23.06 10.83
C LYS A 121 2.82 -22.96 11.60
N ILE A 122 2.07 -21.86 11.47
CA ILE A 122 0.76 -21.76 12.13
C ILE A 122 -0.21 -22.66 11.35
N PRO A 123 -0.79 -23.66 12.02
CA PRO A 123 -1.82 -24.49 11.42
C PRO A 123 -2.96 -23.64 10.86
N TYR A 124 -3.54 -24.07 9.76
CA TYR A 124 -4.67 -23.34 9.14
C TYR A 124 -5.84 -23.20 10.11
N ASP A 125 -6.12 -24.23 10.90
CA ASP A 125 -7.17 -24.23 11.94
C ASP A 125 -6.98 -23.08 12.95
N ASN A 126 -5.74 -22.77 13.32
CA ASN A 126 -5.47 -21.64 14.21
C ASN A 126 -5.83 -20.29 13.57
N ILE A 127 -5.75 -20.18 12.25
CA ILE A 127 -6.20 -18.96 11.55
C ILE A 127 -7.73 -18.92 11.52
N LEU A 128 -8.39 -20.05 11.27
CA LEU A 128 -9.84 -20.16 11.33
C LEU A 128 -10.36 -19.70 12.70
N ILE A 129 -9.83 -20.28 13.79
CA ILE A 129 -10.21 -19.93 15.17
C ILE A 129 -10.01 -18.44 15.48
N ARG A 130 -8.87 -17.87 15.02
CA ARG A 130 -8.61 -16.43 15.18
C ARG A 130 -9.62 -15.59 14.41
N MET A 131 -9.98 -16.01 13.20
CA MET A 131 -10.95 -15.28 12.39
C MET A 131 -12.34 -15.33 12.97
N GLU A 132 -12.76 -16.50 13.48
CA GLU A 132 -14.03 -16.62 14.21
C GLU A 132 -14.13 -15.63 15.36
N HIS A 133 -13.10 -15.57 16.20
CA HIS A 133 -13.06 -14.63 17.31
C HIS A 133 -13.08 -13.19 16.84
N LEU A 134 -12.20 -12.83 15.90
CA LEU A 134 -12.12 -11.47 15.35
C LEU A 134 -13.47 -11.02 14.77
N ILE A 135 -14.15 -11.88 14.04
CA ILE A 135 -15.45 -11.60 13.42
C ILE A 135 -16.51 -11.36 14.49
N LYS A 136 -16.63 -12.26 15.48
CA LYS A 136 -17.61 -12.13 16.57
C LYS A 136 -17.41 -10.84 17.36
N GLU A 137 -16.17 -10.51 17.71
CA GLU A 137 -15.85 -9.28 18.46
C GLU A 137 -16.19 -8.01 17.64
N ILE A 138 -15.93 -8.02 16.34
CA ILE A 138 -16.27 -6.87 15.47
C ILE A 138 -17.79 -6.73 15.35
N GLU A 139 -18.54 -7.82 15.19
CA GLU A 139 -20.00 -7.80 15.13
C GLU A 139 -20.59 -7.18 16.41
N VAL A 140 -20.18 -7.67 17.58
CA VAL A 140 -20.61 -7.14 18.89
C VAL A 140 -20.23 -5.66 19.05
N MET A 141 -19.01 -5.29 18.66
CA MET A 141 -18.55 -3.91 18.72
C MET A 141 -19.40 -2.99 17.85
N VAL A 142 -19.65 -3.38 16.59
CA VAL A 142 -20.46 -2.57 15.66
C VAL A 142 -21.89 -2.42 16.14
N GLU A 143 -22.48 -3.47 16.67
CA GLU A 143 -23.84 -3.43 17.24
C GLU A 143 -23.94 -2.47 18.42
N ASN A 144 -22.95 -2.47 19.31
CA ASN A 144 -22.92 -1.61 20.50
C ASN A 144 -22.62 -0.15 20.18
N ILE A 145 -21.64 0.11 19.32
CA ILE A 145 -21.17 1.46 19.01
C ILE A 145 -22.03 2.13 17.93
N LYS A 146 -22.41 1.37 16.89
CA LYS A 146 -23.09 1.88 15.68
C LYS A 146 -22.36 3.09 15.07
N PRO A 147 -21.08 2.92 14.65
CA PRO A 147 -20.31 4.02 14.09
C PRO A 147 -20.87 4.48 12.75
N ASP A 148 -20.87 5.80 12.51
CA ASP A 148 -21.22 6.37 11.20
C ASP A 148 -20.06 6.20 10.20
N TYR A 149 -18.83 6.37 10.69
CA TYR A 149 -17.62 6.30 9.91
C TYR A 149 -16.55 5.42 10.58
N ALA A 150 -15.78 4.73 9.77
CA ALA A 150 -14.55 4.08 10.21
C ALA A 150 -13.34 4.69 9.50
N PHE A 151 -12.38 5.20 10.26
CA PHE A 151 -11.17 5.77 9.71
C PHE A 151 -10.03 4.76 9.77
N VAL A 152 -9.46 4.44 8.60
CA VAL A 152 -8.42 3.43 8.46
C VAL A 152 -7.16 4.07 7.86
N VAL A 153 -6.00 3.79 8.44
CA VAL A 153 -4.74 4.29 7.93
C VAL A 153 -3.91 3.15 7.35
N GLY A 154 -4.29 2.73 6.16
CA GLY A 154 -3.59 1.70 5.39
C GLY A 154 -4.01 0.28 5.72
N ILE A 155 -4.60 -0.37 4.77
CA ILE A 155 -4.92 -1.79 4.79
C ILE A 155 -3.66 -2.55 4.40
N SER A 156 -2.82 -2.88 5.37
CA SER A 156 -1.53 -3.53 5.11
C SER A 156 -1.34 -4.87 5.81
N ALA A 157 -2.26 -5.23 6.69
CA ALA A 157 -2.27 -6.48 7.43
C ALA A 157 -3.58 -7.23 7.16
N PHE A 158 -3.60 -8.52 7.51
CA PHE A 158 -4.78 -9.36 7.28
C PHE A 158 -6.00 -8.86 8.08
N GLU A 159 -5.80 -8.42 9.31
CA GLU A 159 -6.85 -7.85 10.16
C GLU A 159 -7.52 -6.65 9.46
N GLY A 160 -6.72 -5.78 8.87
CA GLY A 160 -7.23 -4.62 8.14
C GLY A 160 -8.12 -5.00 6.95
N VAL A 161 -7.83 -6.10 6.26
CA VAL A 161 -8.67 -6.60 5.15
C VAL A 161 -10.01 -7.09 5.67
N VAL A 162 -10.01 -7.91 6.74
CA VAL A 162 -11.23 -8.45 7.34
C VAL A 162 -12.10 -7.33 7.89
N ILE A 163 -11.51 -6.46 8.71
CA ILE A 163 -12.21 -5.32 9.32
C ILE A 163 -12.84 -4.44 8.25
N TYR A 164 -12.08 -4.09 7.21
CA TYR A 164 -12.58 -3.28 6.11
C TYR A 164 -13.81 -3.92 5.44
N LYS A 165 -13.71 -5.22 5.09
CA LYS A 165 -14.78 -5.96 4.43
C LYS A 165 -16.03 -6.05 5.30
N MET A 166 -15.86 -6.35 6.59
CA MET A 166 -16.97 -6.42 7.55
C MET A 166 -17.66 -5.06 7.70
N LEU A 167 -16.90 -4.00 7.98
CA LEU A 167 -17.47 -2.66 8.19
C LEU A 167 -18.25 -2.19 6.96
N THR A 168 -17.69 -2.41 5.76
CA THR A 168 -18.37 -2.05 4.51
C THR A 168 -19.65 -2.87 4.31
N SER A 169 -19.63 -4.18 4.58
CA SER A 169 -20.82 -5.04 4.45
C SER A 169 -21.91 -4.70 5.50
N LEU A 170 -21.50 -4.19 6.66
CA LEU A 170 -22.39 -3.70 7.71
C LEU A 170 -22.90 -2.27 7.47
N GLY A 171 -22.60 -1.68 6.30
CA GLY A 171 -23.09 -0.34 5.91
C GLY A 171 -22.33 0.83 6.52
N ILE A 172 -21.19 0.59 7.17
CA ILE A 172 -20.36 1.64 7.75
C ILE A 172 -19.47 2.24 6.64
N GLU A 173 -19.46 3.56 6.53
CA GLU A 173 -18.63 4.24 5.55
C GLU A 173 -17.16 4.24 6.00
N VAL A 174 -16.33 3.46 5.30
CA VAL A 174 -14.89 3.35 5.60
C VAL A 174 -14.13 4.43 4.84
N ILE A 175 -13.32 5.20 5.56
CA ILE A 175 -12.48 6.27 5.01
C ILE A 175 -11.01 5.87 5.19
N GLU A 176 -10.30 5.64 4.10
CA GLU A 176 -8.87 5.35 4.13
C GLU A 176 -8.04 6.54 3.65
N LEU A 177 -7.10 6.98 4.46
CA LEU A 177 -6.16 8.05 4.10
C LEU A 177 -5.07 7.53 3.16
N LYS A 178 -4.97 8.11 1.97
CA LYS A 178 -4.04 7.72 0.90
C LYS A 178 -3.01 8.80 0.58
N HIS A 179 -1.83 8.35 0.14
CA HIS A 179 -0.78 9.19 -0.43
C HIS A 179 -0.78 9.08 -1.96
N PRO A 180 -1.14 10.15 -2.70
CA PRO A 180 -1.40 10.09 -4.15
C PRO A 180 -0.13 10.16 -5.01
N ARG A 181 1.07 10.01 -4.45
CA ARG A 181 2.34 10.20 -5.15
C ARG A 181 2.55 11.62 -5.71
N ILE A 182 1.84 12.59 -5.18
CA ILE A 182 2.06 14.02 -5.38
C ILE A 182 2.59 14.60 -4.06
N PRO A 183 3.73 15.29 -4.05
CA PRO A 183 4.30 15.86 -2.83
C PRO A 183 3.35 16.81 -2.12
N LYS A 184 3.29 16.74 -0.79
CA LYS A 184 2.45 17.60 0.07
C LYS A 184 0.96 17.56 -0.28
N ARG A 185 0.50 16.45 -0.84
CA ARG A 185 -0.93 16.22 -1.09
C ARG A 185 -1.36 14.88 -0.50
N LEU A 186 -2.63 14.81 -0.15
CA LEU A 186 -3.32 13.61 0.34
C LEU A 186 -4.65 13.43 -0.39
N THR A 187 -5.22 12.27 -0.27
CA THR A 187 -6.60 11.98 -0.67
C THR A 187 -7.18 10.91 0.25
N PHE A 188 -8.45 10.65 0.07
CA PHE A 188 -9.13 9.56 0.74
C PHE A 188 -9.65 8.55 -0.27
N ASN A 189 -9.87 7.34 0.20
CA ASN A 189 -10.52 6.29 -0.55
C ASN A 189 -11.52 5.57 0.35
N ASN A 190 -12.68 5.28 -0.17
CA ASN A 190 -13.72 4.49 0.51
C ASN A 190 -13.89 3.11 -0.13
N ASN A 191 -12.96 2.71 -0.99
CA ASN A 191 -12.96 1.41 -1.64
C ASN A 191 -11.61 0.69 -1.40
N MET A 192 -11.68 -0.58 -1.00
CA MET A 192 -10.48 -1.41 -0.81
C MET A 192 -9.72 -1.63 -2.13
N ASP A 193 -10.42 -1.64 -3.25
CA ASP A 193 -9.80 -1.73 -4.57
C ASP A 193 -8.98 -0.47 -4.86
N SER A 194 -7.66 -0.61 -4.78
CA SER A 194 -6.74 0.51 -5.05
C SER A 194 -6.79 0.99 -6.51
N SER A 195 -7.42 0.26 -7.43
CA SER A 195 -7.65 0.71 -8.81
C SER A 195 -8.96 1.50 -8.97
N SER A 196 -9.70 1.68 -7.89
CA SER A 196 -10.99 2.39 -7.89
C SER A 196 -10.95 3.52 -6.85
N TRP A 197 -10.36 4.64 -7.22
CA TRP A 197 -10.43 5.88 -6.44
C TRP A 197 -11.60 6.73 -6.96
N PRO A 198 -12.75 6.77 -6.27
CA PRO A 198 -13.99 7.34 -6.84
C PRO A 198 -13.83 8.79 -7.27
N LEU A 199 -13.17 9.60 -6.45
CA LEU A 199 -12.96 11.01 -6.77
C LEU A 199 -12.00 11.21 -7.96
N LEU A 200 -10.97 10.37 -8.09
CA LEU A 200 -10.06 10.40 -9.23
C LEU A 200 -10.78 10.00 -10.52
N ILE A 201 -11.58 8.94 -10.48
CA ILE A 201 -12.41 8.50 -11.62
C ILE A 201 -13.32 9.64 -12.04
N LYS A 202 -14.08 10.20 -11.10
CA LYS A 202 -15.03 11.31 -11.36
C LYS A 202 -14.35 12.52 -12.02
N GLU A 203 -13.18 12.93 -11.51
CA GLU A 203 -12.47 14.08 -12.07
C GLU A 203 -11.80 13.76 -13.41
N TYR A 204 -11.26 12.54 -13.57
CA TYR A 204 -10.69 12.13 -14.85
C TYR A 204 -11.74 12.04 -15.95
N ASP A 205 -12.91 11.46 -15.66
CA ASP A 205 -14.01 11.36 -16.62
C ASP A 205 -14.50 12.75 -17.09
N LYS A 206 -14.57 13.73 -16.20
CA LYS A 206 -14.85 15.13 -16.58
C LYS A 206 -13.81 15.71 -17.52
N LEU A 207 -12.53 15.47 -17.23
CA LEU A 207 -11.43 16.02 -18.03
C LEU A 207 -11.27 15.33 -19.38
N LYS A 208 -11.71 14.08 -19.53
CA LYS A 208 -11.75 13.41 -20.83
C LYS A 208 -12.68 14.13 -21.81
N GLN A 209 -13.74 14.78 -21.32
CA GLN A 209 -14.80 15.40 -22.13
C GLN A 209 -14.48 16.85 -22.57
N ARG A 210 -13.37 17.41 -22.15
CA ARG A 210 -12.96 18.79 -22.48
C ARG A 210 -11.48 18.95 -22.59
N ASP A 211 -11.06 20.05 -23.20
CA ASP A 211 -9.66 20.46 -23.20
C ASP A 211 -9.26 21.04 -21.83
N LEU A 212 -7.97 20.97 -21.55
CA LEU A 212 -7.37 21.61 -20.40
C LEU A 212 -7.29 23.13 -20.61
N ASN A 213 -7.66 23.88 -19.59
CA ASN A 213 -7.40 25.30 -19.63
C ASN A 213 -5.88 25.57 -19.46
N PRO A 214 -5.38 26.80 -19.77
CA PRO A 214 -3.94 27.10 -19.74
C PRO A 214 -3.28 26.85 -18.38
N GLU A 215 -3.99 27.08 -17.28
CA GLU A 215 -3.46 26.90 -15.93
C GLU A 215 -3.38 25.43 -15.53
N GLU A 216 -4.40 24.63 -15.86
CA GLU A 216 -4.42 23.18 -15.69
C GLU A 216 -3.27 22.51 -16.46
N ARG A 217 -3.08 22.93 -17.72
CA ARG A 217 -2.00 22.44 -18.58
C ARG A 217 -0.64 22.76 -17.97
N LYS A 218 -0.45 24.01 -17.56
CA LYS A 218 0.81 24.45 -16.94
C LYS A 218 1.19 23.62 -15.71
N ILE A 219 0.24 23.40 -14.81
CA ILE A 219 0.45 22.59 -13.60
C ILE A 219 0.86 21.16 -13.96
N ALA A 220 0.19 20.54 -14.92
CA ALA A 220 0.48 19.18 -15.35
C ALA A 220 1.84 19.06 -16.05
N GLU A 221 2.20 20.02 -16.90
CA GLU A 221 3.51 20.10 -17.56
C GLU A 221 4.63 20.31 -16.55
N GLU A 222 4.51 21.26 -15.64
CA GLU A 222 5.47 21.49 -14.55
C GLU A 222 5.69 20.24 -13.70
N PHE A 223 4.63 19.45 -13.47
CA PHE A 223 4.73 18.18 -12.74
C PHE A 223 5.53 17.15 -13.55
N ILE A 224 5.25 16.99 -14.84
CA ILE A 224 5.99 16.07 -15.72
C ILE A 224 7.47 16.51 -15.78
N ASP A 225 7.76 17.77 -15.98
CA ASP A 225 9.13 18.29 -16.08
C ASP A 225 9.91 18.11 -14.75
N THR A 226 9.21 18.25 -13.64
CA THR A 226 9.81 18.08 -12.32
C THR A 226 10.09 16.61 -11.98
N PHE A 227 9.20 15.71 -12.33
CA PHE A 227 9.22 14.30 -11.88
C PHE A 227 9.41 13.29 -13.00
N GLY A 228 9.17 13.65 -14.25
CA GLY A 228 9.42 12.79 -15.41
C GLY A 228 10.90 12.39 -15.49
N GLY A 229 11.15 11.10 -15.52
CA GLY A 229 12.52 10.57 -15.50
C GLY A 229 13.24 10.64 -14.16
N LYS A 230 12.56 11.04 -13.07
CA LYS A 230 13.09 10.99 -11.70
C LYS A 230 12.40 9.89 -10.90
N ARG A 231 13.17 9.21 -10.06
CA ARG A 231 12.62 8.23 -9.14
C ARG A 231 11.88 8.92 -8.00
N PHE A 232 10.63 8.51 -7.77
CA PHE A 232 9.91 8.90 -6.56
C PHE A 232 10.57 8.26 -5.34
N LYS A 233 11.11 9.08 -4.45
CA LYS A 233 11.66 8.59 -3.19
C LYS A 233 10.50 8.06 -2.33
N SER A 234 10.53 6.76 -2.04
CA SER A 234 9.67 6.19 -1.02
C SER A 234 10.27 6.44 0.37
N GLY A 235 9.48 6.30 1.42
CA GLY A 235 10.02 6.38 2.79
C GLY A 235 11.15 5.40 3.09
N SER A 236 11.29 4.33 2.29
CA SER A 236 12.41 3.38 2.34
C SER A 236 13.70 3.89 1.67
N ASP A 237 13.62 4.90 0.81
CA ASP A 237 14.76 5.46 0.09
C ASP A 237 15.53 6.52 0.87
N ILE A 238 14.99 6.96 1.99
CA ILE A 238 15.70 7.83 2.91
C ILE A 238 16.80 6.97 3.53
N LYS A 239 18.02 7.16 3.06
CA LYS A 239 19.21 6.59 3.71
C LYS A 239 19.15 7.02 5.17
N ARG A 240 18.70 6.13 6.06
CA ARG A 240 18.91 6.32 7.49
C ARG A 240 20.40 6.52 7.65
N LYS A 241 20.85 7.72 7.96
CA LYS A 241 22.17 7.95 8.52
C LYS A 241 22.18 7.15 9.81
N VAL A 242 22.68 5.91 9.75
CA VAL A 242 22.82 5.05 10.91
C VAL A 242 23.96 5.64 11.72
N THR A 243 23.65 6.59 12.58
CA THR A 243 24.61 7.12 13.54
C THR A 243 24.92 6.06 14.58
N LEU A 244 26.12 6.08 15.12
CA LEU A 244 26.52 5.21 16.25
C LEU A 244 25.46 5.28 17.39
N LYS A 245 24.89 6.47 17.63
CA LYS A 245 23.83 6.71 18.61
C LYS A 245 22.54 5.94 18.30
N SER A 246 22.11 5.84 17.02
CA SER A 246 20.93 5.07 16.62
C SER A 246 21.19 3.54 16.68
N LYS A 247 22.43 3.10 16.51
CA LYS A 247 22.80 1.69 16.76
C LYS A 247 22.71 1.35 18.24
N PHE A 248 23.22 2.24 19.10
CA PHE A 248 23.20 2.04 20.55
C PHE A 248 21.76 2.06 21.11
N GLN A 249 20.93 2.93 20.59
CA GLN A 249 19.51 2.99 20.98
C GLN A 249 18.76 1.71 20.58
N LYS A 250 19.01 1.17 19.39
CA LYS A 250 18.47 -0.13 18.98
C LYS A 250 19.00 -1.30 19.84
N TYR A 251 20.25 -1.24 20.28
CA TYR A 251 20.79 -2.21 21.24
C TYR A 251 20.08 -2.12 22.58
N LYS A 252 19.81 -0.91 23.06
CA LYS A 252 19.08 -0.67 24.32
C LYS A 252 17.62 -1.17 24.23
N GLU A 253 16.92 -0.84 23.15
CA GLU A 253 15.56 -1.32 22.88
C GLU A 253 15.53 -2.86 22.74
N PHE A 254 16.52 -3.44 22.08
CA PHE A 254 16.66 -4.90 21.97
C PHE A 254 16.94 -5.56 23.32
N ALA A 255 17.86 -5.01 24.12
CA ALA A 255 18.16 -5.49 25.47
C ALA A 255 16.93 -5.41 26.38
N THR A 256 16.16 -4.32 26.30
CA THR A 256 14.91 -4.13 27.06
C THR A 256 13.87 -5.18 26.67
N VAL A 257 13.70 -5.46 25.37
CA VAL A 257 12.77 -6.48 24.86
C VAL A 257 13.19 -7.90 25.30
N VAL A 258 14.50 -8.19 25.31
CA VAL A 258 15.03 -9.49 25.75
C VAL A 258 14.85 -9.67 27.26
N LEU A 259 15.14 -8.62 28.04
CA LEU A 259 15.00 -8.64 29.50
C LEU A 259 13.52 -8.75 29.95
N HIS A 260 12.58 -8.04 29.28
CA HIS A 260 11.17 -8.09 29.63
C HIS A 260 10.47 -9.38 29.21
N ARG A 261 10.91 -10.04 28.14
CA ARG A 261 10.25 -11.25 27.63
C ARG A 261 10.80 -12.56 28.17
N LYS A 262 11.89 -12.58 28.95
CA LYS A 262 12.55 -13.80 29.44
C LYS A 262 12.73 -14.88 28.33
N ARG A 263 12.73 -14.49 27.06
CA ARG A 263 12.93 -15.39 25.90
C ARG A 263 13.97 -14.76 24.97
N LEU A 264 15.03 -15.50 24.73
CA LEU A 264 15.96 -15.19 23.63
C LEU A 264 15.20 -15.20 22.30
N PRO A 265 15.47 -14.24 21.39
CA PRO A 265 14.87 -14.29 20.05
C PRO A 265 15.25 -15.61 19.36
N PRO A 266 14.35 -16.22 18.57
CA PRO A 266 14.48 -17.58 18.05
C PRO A 266 15.69 -17.85 17.15
N SER A 267 16.52 -16.89 16.79
CA SER A 267 17.86 -17.12 16.24
C SER A 267 18.70 -15.86 16.16
N LEU A 268 19.90 -15.89 16.69
CA LEU A 268 21.00 -14.96 16.39
C LEU A 268 21.50 -15.10 14.94
N LYS A 269 21.15 -16.22 14.26
CA LYS A 269 21.54 -16.53 12.88
C LYS A 269 21.18 -15.45 11.85
N PRO A 270 19.98 -14.86 11.81
CA PRO A 270 19.70 -13.82 10.83
C PRO A 270 20.58 -12.60 10.99
N TRP A 271 20.89 -12.20 12.21
CA TRP A 271 21.61 -10.95 12.50
C TRP A 271 23.08 -11.00 12.09
N LEU A 272 23.75 -12.13 12.29
CA LEU A 272 25.16 -12.36 11.89
C LEU A 272 25.26 -12.73 10.40
N TRP A 273 24.31 -13.50 9.88
CA TRP A 273 24.38 -14.05 8.54
C TRP A 273 23.93 -13.06 7.44
N TYR A 274 22.96 -12.18 7.72
CA TYR A 274 22.49 -11.23 6.72
C TYR A 274 23.57 -10.25 6.22
N PRO A 275 24.40 -9.62 7.04
CA PRO A 275 25.46 -8.74 6.55
C PRO A 275 26.48 -9.44 5.67
N ILE A 276 26.84 -10.68 6.05
CA ILE A 276 27.81 -11.51 5.28
C ILE A 276 27.18 -11.92 3.95
N LYS A 277 25.98 -12.45 4.00
CA LYS A 277 25.20 -12.82 2.80
C LYS A 277 24.98 -11.63 1.88
N ASP A 278 24.66 -10.47 2.43
CA ASP A 278 24.49 -9.21 1.70
C ASP A 278 25.76 -8.83 0.94
N ARG A 279 26.90 -8.89 1.60
CA ARG A 279 28.20 -8.58 1.00
C ARG A 279 28.59 -9.58 -0.09
N LEU A 280 28.39 -10.87 0.16
CA LEU A 280 28.67 -11.93 -0.82
C LEU A 280 27.77 -11.82 -2.04
N LEU A 281 26.47 -11.52 -1.87
CA LEU A 281 25.53 -11.39 -2.95
C LEU A 281 25.73 -10.13 -3.79
N LYS A 282 26.19 -9.04 -3.17
CA LYS A 282 26.49 -7.79 -3.88
C LYS A 282 27.53 -7.96 -4.98
N TYR A 283 28.53 -8.82 -4.74
CA TYR A 283 29.62 -9.09 -5.66
C TYR A 283 29.45 -10.42 -6.43
N SER A 284 28.29 -11.07 -6.31
CA SER A 284 28.07 -12.35 -6.98
C SER A 284 27.79 -12.15 -8.47
N SER A 285 28.33 -13.04 -9.31
CA SER A 285 28.04 -13.15 -10.76
C SER A 285 26.57 -13.54 -11.07
N ARG A 286 25.72 -13.56 -10.04
CA ARG A 286 24.30 -13.89 -10.16
C ARG A 286 23.52 -12.85 -10.96
N PHE A 287 23.91 -11.57 -10.87
CA PHE A 287 23.23 -10.46 -11.50
C PHE A 287 23.99 -9.96 -12.72
N GLU A 288 23.24 -9.57 -13.72
CA GLU A 288 23.74 -9.05 -14.99
C GLU A 288 23.63 -7.52 -15.05
N GLN A 289 24.39 -6.93 -15.99
CA GLN A 289 24.27 -5.52 -16.36
C GLN A 289 23.44 -5.41 -17.65
N PRO A 290 22.74 -4.30 -17.87
CA PRO A 290 22.09 -3.99 -19.13
C PRO A 290 23.09 -4.02 -20.27
N GLN A 291 22.68 -4.52 -21.43
CA GLN A 291 23.50 -4.52 -22.64
C GLN A 291 23.05 -3.44 -23.61
N ASN A 292 23.99 -2.75 -24.22
CA ASN A 292 23.70 -1.71 -25.21
C ASN A 292 23.08 -2.31 -26.46
N GLY A 293 22.07 -1.65 -27.01
CA GLY A 293 21.41 -2.07 -28.24
C GLY A 293 20.37 -3.18 -28.10
N GLU A 294 20.22 -3.80 -26.91
CA GLU A 294 19.15 -4.78 -26.70
C GLU A 294 17.79 -4.10 -26.58
N LYS A 295 16.83 -4.60 -27.37
CA LYS A 295 15.40 -4.30 -27.14
C LYS A 295 14.89 -5.12 -25.97
N TYR A 296 14.19 -4.48 -25.02
CA TYR A 296 13.69 -5.19 -23.84
C TYR A 296 12.39 -4.66 -23.29
N VAL A 297 11.66 -5.55 -22.66
CA VAL A 297 10.58 -5.23 -21.71
C VAL A 297 11.14 -5.25 -20.30
N TYR A 298 10.63 -4.40 -19.42
CA TYR A 298 11.17 -4.21 -18.08
C TYR A 298 10.18 -4.66 -17.01
N PHE A 299 10.63 -5.57 -16.13
CA PHE A 299 9.87 -6.02 -14.96
C PHE A 299 10.67 -5.77 -13.67
N PRO A 300 10.33 -4.76 -12.86
CA PRO A 300 10.93 -4.57 -11.54
C PRO A 300 10.32 -5.54 -10.53
N LEU A 301 11.16 -6.32 -9.85
CA LEU A 301 10.71 -7.18 -8.76
C LEU A 301 10.18 -6.36 -7.59
N HIS A 302 9.05 -6.78 -7.04
CA HIS A 302 8.44 -6.16 -5.88
C HIS A 302 9.09 -6.65 -4.60
N ILE A 303 9.04 -5.80 -3.56
CA ILE A 303 9.36 -6.22 -2.21
C ILE A 303 8.27 -7.22 -1.75
N GLN A 304 8.72 -8.28 -1.11
CA GLN A 304 7.85 -9.25 -0.46
C GLN A 304 8.38 -9.57 0.93
N PRO A 305 7.47 -9.66 1.90
CA PRO A 305 6.00 -9.51 1.82
C PRO A 305 5.53 -8.05 1.97
N GLU A 306 4.69 -7.60 1.06
CA GLU A 306 4.02 -6.30 1.12
C GLU A 306 2.56 -6.40 0.64
N ALA A 307 1.69 -5.47 1.08
CA ALA A 307 0.31 -5.39 0.64
C ALA A 307 0.18 -5.24 -0.89
N SER A 308 1.15 -4.59 -1.53
CA SER A 308 1.26 -4.41 -2.97
C SER A 308 1.18 -5.72 -3.76
N THR A 309 1.70 -6.81 -3.20
CA THR A 309 1.65 -8.13 -3.81
C THR A 309 0.64 -9.05 -3.13
N SER A 310 0.55 -9.03 -1.79
CA SER A 310 -0.26 -9.99 -1.03
C SER A 310 -1.75 -9.65 -0.98
N ILE A 311 -2.12 -8.38 -1.20
CA ILE A 311 -3.51 -7.91 -1.20
C ILE A 311 -3.90 -7.46 -2.61
N PHE A 312 -3.20 -6.48 -3.15
CA PHE A 312 -3.56 -5.84 -4.41
C PHE A 312 -3.12 -6.61 -5.66
N GLY A 313 -2.22 -7.57 -5.52
CA GLY A 313 -1.73 -8.44 -6.60
C GLY A 313 -1.72 -9.92 -6.22
N LYS A 314 -2.68 -10.38 -5.40
CA LYS A 314 -2.68 -11.70 -4.76
C LYS A 314 -2.50 -12.89 -5.71
N TRP A 315 -3.03 -12.82 -6.91
CA TRP A 315 -2.92 -13.87 -7.93
C TRP A 315 -1.53 -13.95 -8.58
N PHE A 316 -0.71 -12.90 -8.42
CA PHE A 316 0.62 -12.76 -9.01
C PHE A 316 1.74 -12.68 -7.97
N MET A 317 1.50 -13.23 -6.77
CA MET A 317 2.47 -13.24 -5.68
C MET A 317 3.72 -14.05 -5.99
N ASP A 318 3.57 -15.18 -6.70
CA ASP A 318 4.74 -15.93 -7.19
C ASP A 318 5.35 -15.22 -8.40
N GLN A 319 6.21 -14.25 -8.12
CA GLN A 319 6.84 -13.44 -9.15
C GLN A 319 7.66 -14.28 -10.16
N PRO A 320 8.40 -15.36 -9.79
CA PRO A 320 9.03 -16.24 -10.76
C PRO A 320 8.03 -16.89 -11.75
N SER A 321 6.87 -17.35 -11.30
CA SER A 321 5.85 -17.91 -12.19
C SER A 321 5.23 -16.85 -13.11
N LEU A 322 5.04 -15.63 -12.60
CA LEU A 322 4.61 -14.51 -13.45
C LEU A 322 5.65 -14.18 -14.52
N ILE A 323 6.93 -14.14 -14.16
CA ILE A 323 8.03 -13.88 -15.11
C ILE A 323 8.11 -14.98 -16.17
N GLU A 324 7.86 -16.23 -15.79
CA GLU A 324 7.78 -17.35 -16.75
C GLU A 324 6.63 -17.15 -17.77
N SER A 325 5.48 -16.68 -17.30
CA SER A 325 4.35 -16.34 -18.18
C SER A 325 4.68 -15.17 -19.10
N ILE A 326 5.38 -14.15 -18.61
CA ILE A 326 5.89 -13.04 -19.41
C ILE A 326 6.89 -13.56 -20.44
N ALA A 327 7.80 -14.47 -20.06
CA ALA A 327 8.81 -15.03 -20.93
C ALA A 327 8.21 -15.81 -22.12
N LYS A 328 7.07 -16.46 -21.90
CA LYS A 328 6.32 -17.16 -22.97
C LYS A 328 5.56 -16.19 -23.88
N SER A 329 5.29 -14.96 -23.45
CA SER A 329 4.42 -14.00 -24.13
C SER A 329 5.17 -12.90 -24.88
N VAL A 330 6.44 -12.67 -24.57
CA VAL A 330 7.28 -11.64 -25.19
C VAL A 330 7.87 -12.17 -26.52
N PRO A 331 7.83 -11.39 -27.63
CA PRO A 331 8.44 -11.78 -28.90
C PRO A 331 9.94 -12.09 -28.78
N SER A 332 10.42 -13.01 -29.61
CA SER A 332 11.79 -13.57 -29.51
C SER A 332 12.92 -12.56 -29.74
N ASN A 333 12.63 -11.44 -30.40
CA ASN A 333 13.58 -10.34 -30.63
C ASN A 333 13.70 -9.36 -29.45
N TYR A 334 13.00 -9.65 -28.33
CA TYR A 334 13.08 -8.87 -27.09
C TYR A 334 13.66 -9.70 -25.96
N LYS A 335 14.40 -9.04 -25.08
CA LYS A 335 14.77 -9.58 -23.77
C LYS A 335 13.82 -9.08 -22.69
N ILE A 336 13.78 -9.79 -21.57
CA ILE A 336 13.06 -9.39 -20.37
C ILE A 336 14.09 -8.99 -19.31
N TYR A 337 14.15 -7.72 -18.97
CA TYR A 337 15.01 -7.22 -17.90
C TYR A 337 14.27 -7.28 -16.59
N VAL A 338 14.57 -8.30 -15.80
CA VAL A 338 14.01 -8.50 -14.45
C VAL A 338 14.97 -7.88 -13.45
N LYS A 339 14.63 -6.72 -12.91
CA LYS A 339 15.50 -6.04 -11.95
C LYS A 339 15.14 -6.40 -10.52
N GLU A 340 16.12 -6.88 -9.77
CA GLU A 340 15.95 -7.18 -8.35
C GLU A 340 15.79 -5.90 -7.50
N HIS A 341 15.04 -6.03 -6.40
CA HIS A 341 14.80 -4.93 -5.47
C HIS A 341 15.90 -4.85 -4.40
N VAL A 342 16.45 -3.65 -4.19
CA VAL A 342 17.56 -3.40 -3.27
C VAL A 342 17.31 -3.83 -1.81
N LEU A 343 16.06 -3.91 -1.37
CA LEU A 343 15.71 -4.36 -0.02
C LEU A 343 15.45 -5.87 0.10
N ASN A 344 15.36 -6.60 -1.03
CA ASN A 344 14.97 -8.02 -1.01
C ASN A 344 16.01 -8.98 -1.58
N TYR A 345 17.07 -8.52 -2.23
CA TYR A 345 18.00 -9.41 -2.93
C TYR A 345 18.67 -10.46 -2.02
N SER A 346 18.84 -10.13 -0.74
CA SER A 346 19.41 -11.04 0.26
C SER A 346 18.37 -11.89 1.00
N THR A 347 17.09 -11.55 0.90
CA THR A 347 15.99 -12.18 1.67
C THR A 347 15.08 -13.08 0.85
N ARG A 348 15.31 -13.19 -0.46
CA ARG A 348 14.52 -14.08 -1.33
C ARG A 348 14.66 -15.55 -0.90
N PRO A 349 13.60 -16.36 -1.07
CA PRO A 349 13.66 -17.79 -0.83
C PRO A 349 14.73 -18.48 -1.67
N SER A 350 15.19 -19.63 -1.18
CA SER A 350 16.12 -20.46 -1.95
C SER A 350 15.51 -20.83 -3.31
N GLY A 351 16.30 -20.83 -4.37
CA GLY A 351 15.85 -21.14 -5.73
C GLY A 351 15.16 -19.99 -6.48
N PHE A 352 14.72 -18.90 -5.81
CA PHE A 352 14.00 -17.81 -6.44
C PHE A 352 14.73 -17.23 -7.67
N HIS A 353 15.97 -16.81 -7.51
CA HIS A 353 16.76 -16.27 -8.62
C HIS A 353 17.15 -17.33 -9.63
N LYS A 354 17.33 -18.61 -9.21
CA LYS A 354 17.66 -19.72 -10.11
C LYS A 354 16.53 -19.95 -11.11
N ARG A 355 15.27 -19.98 -10.63
CA ARG A 355 14.09 -20.13 -11.52
C ARG A 355 14.04 -19.04 -12.60
N ILE A 356 14.31 -17.78 -12.23
CA ILE A 356 14.31 -16.66 -13.18
C ILE A 356 15.44 -16.79 -14.21
N LYS A 357 16.65 -17.14 -13.76
CA LYS A 357 17.82 -17.26 -14.65
C LYS A 357 17.77 -18.45 -15.62
N GLN A 358 16.92 -19.44 -15.37
CA GLN A 358 16.73 -20.56 -16.28
C GLN A 358 15.97 -20.17 -17.56
N LEU A 359 15.32 -19.00 -17.58
CA LEU A 359 14.56 -18.54 -18.73
C LEU A 359 15.51 -17.89 -19.77
N PRO A 360 15.56 -18.39 -21.02
CA PRO A 360 16.61 -18.04 -21.99
C PRO A 360 16.52 -16.59 -22.50
N ASN A 361 15.35 -15.98 -22.45
CA ASN A 361 15.10 -14.60 -22.88
C ASN A 361 15.10 -13.60 -21.70
N VAL A 362 15.44 -14.05 -20.47
CA VAL A 362 15.45 -13.21 -19.27
C VAL A 362 16.88 -12.84 -18.88
N ARG A 363 17.09 -11.57 -18.52
CA ARG A 363 18.26 -11.09 -17.81
C ARG A 363 17.90 -10.64 -16.41
N LEU A 364 18.53 -11.24 -15.41
CA LEU A 364 18.36 -10.86 -14.01
C LEU A 364 19.27 -9.69 -13.67
N ILE A 365 18.74 -8.48 -13.71
CA ILE A 365 19.49 -7.23 -13.56
C ILE A 365 19.78 -6.94 -12.10
N SER A 366 20.99 -6.43 -11.87
CA SER A 366 21.48 -6.05 -10.54
C SER A 366 20.56 -5.06 -9.81
N PRO A 367 20.31 -5.24 -8.50
CA PRO A 367 19.52 -4.31 -7.70
C PRO A 367 20.10 -2.88 -7.68
N PHE A 368 21.38 -2.71 -7.99
CA PHE A 368 22.09 -1.43 -7.94
C PHE A 368 22.04 -0.64 -9.26
N VAL A 369 21.52 -1.23 -10.33
CA VAL A 369 21.28 -0.53 -11.61
C VAL A 369 20.18 0.52 -11.41
N ASN A 370 20.31 1.67 -12.06
CA ASN A 370 19.34 2.73 -11.98
C ASN A 370 18.02 2.34 -12.68
N SER A 371 16.94 2.21 -11.89
CA SER A 371 15.60 1.82 -12.36
C SER A 371 15.03 2.80 -13.38
N THR A 372 15.23 4.11 -13.18
CA THR A 372 14.71 5.15 -14.09
C THR A 372 15.35 5.06 -15.46
N LYS A 373 16.68 4.77 -15.53
CA LYS A 373 17.35 4.54 -16.81
C LYS A 373 16.76 3.30 -17.51
N LEU A 374 16.50 2.23 -16.78
CA LEU A 374 15.87 1.03 -17.36
C LEU A 374 14.46 1.34 -17.89
N SER A 375 13.62 2.01 -17.11
CA SER A 375 12.27 2.39 -17.56
C SER A 375 12.32 3.28 -18.81
N LYS A 376 13.25 4.25 -18.87
CA LYS A 376 13.37 5.19 -20.00
C LYS A 376 13.65 4.47 -21.33
N HIS A 377 14.47 3.42 -21.32
CA HIS A 377 14.90 2.72 -22.55
C HIS A 377 14.11 1.43 -22.80
N ALA A 378 13.21 1.04 -21.90
CA ALA A 378 12.33 -0.11 -22.11
C ALA A 378 11.30 0.20 -23.19
N SER A 379 10.97 -0.82 -24.00
CA SER A 379 9.86 -0.76 -24.97
C SER A 379 8.50 -0.90 -24.26
N LEU A 380 8.46 -1.59 -23.12
CA LEU A 380 7.24 -1.82 -22.33
C LEU A 380 7.63 -2.06 -20.87
N ILE A 381 6.84 -1.53 -19.94
CA ILE A 381 7.00 -1.80 -18.53
C ILE A 381 5.87 -2.72 -18.05
N LEU A 382 6.24 -3.81 -17.38
CA LEU A 382 5.31 -4.73 -16.75
C LEU A 382 5.51 -4.68 -15.23
N THR A 383 4.44 -4.55 -14.47
CA THR A 383 4.54 -4.46 -13.01
C THR A 383 3.28 -4.99 -12.32
N ILE A 384 3.38 -5.51 -11.11
CA ILE A 384 2.17 -5.90 -10.37
C ILE A 384 1.43 -4.63 -9.94
N THR A 385 2.02 -3.83 -9.05
CA THR A 385 1.45 -2.57 -8.54
C THR A 385 2.54 -1.53 -8.25
N GLY A 386 3.69 -1.67 -8.91
CA GLY A 386 4.90 -0.93 -8.56
C GLY A 386 4.86 0.55 -8.93
N THR A 387 5.63 1.35 -8.19
CA THR A 387 5.85 2.78 -8.51
C THR A 387 6.51 2.99 -9.87
N ALA A 388 7.21 1.98 -10.39
CA ALA A 388 7.78 2.02 -11.73
C ALA A 388 6.72 2.24 -12.82
N GLY A 389 5.49 1.71 -12.64
CA GLY A 389 4.38 2.00 -13.56
C GLY A 389 4.01 3.49 -13.57
N TRP A 390 3.85 4.10 -12.39
CA TRP A 390 3.59 5.53 -12.25
C TRP A 390 4.71 6.39 -12.85
N GLU A 391 5.97 6.08 -12.51
CA GLU A 391 7.15 6.76 -13.06
C GLU A 391 7.19 6.67 -14.60
N SER A 392 6.76 5.53 -15.14
CA SER A 392 6.75 5.28 -16.59
C SER A 392 5.66 6.05 -17.32
N ILE A 393 4.49 6.24 -16.70
CA ILE A 393 3.43 7.13 -17.22
C ILE A 393 3.98 8.54 -17.43
N LEU A 394 4.72 9.07 -16.45
CA LEU A 394 5.34 10.40 -16.55
C LEU A 394 6.43 10.49 -17.62
N MET A 395 6.97 9.36 -18.06
CA MET A 395 7.92 9.26 -19.18
C MET A 395 7.25 8.85 -20.49
N GLN A 396 5.90 8.80 -20.51
CA GLN A 396 5.09 8.39 -21.67
C GLN A 396 5.43 6.98 -22.18
N LYS A 397 5.87 6.10 -21.30
CA LYS A 397 6.17 4.70 -21.61
C LYS A 397 4.97 3.80 -21.37
N PRO A 398 4.68 2.85 -22.26
CA PRO A 398 3.56 1.94 -22.10
C PRO A 398 3.74 1.05 -20.88
N VAL A 399 2.63 0.77 -20.19
CA VAL A 399 2.60 0.01 -18.94
C VAL A 399 1.52 -1.05 -18.97
N ILE A 400 1.89 -2.26 -18.55
CA ILE A 400 0.94 -3.32 -18.19
C ILE A 400 1.02 -3.56 -16.70
N THR A 401 -0.14 -3.64 -16.04
CA THR A 401 -0.26 -3.96 -14.62
C THR A 401 -0.95 -5.30 -14.42
N PHE A 402 -0.59 -6.00 -13.34
CA PHE A 402 -1.21 -7.27 -12.96
C PHE A 402 -2.07 -7.14 -11.69
N GLY A 403 -1.89 -6.10 -10.91
CA GLY A 403 -2.61 -5.85 -9.66
C GLY A 403 -3.41 -4.55 -9.66
N ASP A 404 -4.02 -4.28 -8.51
CA ASP A 404 -4.87 -3.11 -8.28
C ASP A 404 -4.04 -1.93 -7.76
N VAL A 405 -3.97 -0.87 -8.56
CA VAL A 405 -3.21 0.34 -8.23
C VAL A 405 -3.92 1.57 -8.80
N PHE A 406 -3.78 2.72 -8.14
CA PHE A 406 -4.53 3.94 -8.44
C PHE A 406 -4.41 4.43 -9.89
N TYR A 407 -3.26 4.21 -10.53
CA TYR A 407 -3.07 4.64 -11.91
C TYR A 407 -3.70 3.69 -12.94
N ASN A 408 -4.36 2.60 -12.52
CA ASN A 408 -5.21 1.80 -13.41
C ASN A 408 -6.49 2.55 -13.86
N VAL A 409 -6.79 3.69 -13.24
CA VAL A 409 -7.85 4.62 -13.70
C VAL A 409 -7.48 5.25 -15.04
N PHE A 410 -6.20 5.32 -15.36
CA PHE A 410 -5.72 5.90 -16.62
C PHE A 410 -5.91 4.95 -17.80
N ASP A 411 -6.67 5.37 -18.81
CA ASP A 411 -7.09 4.53 -19.95
C ASP A 411 -5.95 3.94 -20.77
N GLU A 412 -4.76 4.56 -20.71
CA GLU A 412 -3.57 4.09 -21.41
C GLU A 412 -2.92 2.88 -20.73
N ILE A 413 -3.32 2.56 -19.50
CA ILE A 413 -2.79 1.41 -18.76
C ILE A 413 -3.58 0.15 -19.10
N LYS A 414 -2.86 -0.89 -19.50
CA LYS A 414 -3.45 -2.21 -19.70
C LYS A 414 -3.35 -3.02 -18.42
N LYS A 415 -4.48 -3.35 -17.80
CA LYS A 415 -4.54 -4.23 -16.65
C LYS A 415 -4.83 -5.66 -17.11
N VAL A 416 -3.95 -6.61 -16.77
CA VAL A 416 -4.09 -8.03 -17.10
C VAL A 416 -4.39 -8.82 -15.85
N ARG A 417 -5.61 -9.33 -15.73
CA ARG A 417 -6.04 -10.24 -14.66
C ARG A 417 -6.03 -11.70 -15.12
N ASP A 418 -6.31 -11.91 -16.39
CA ASP A 418 -6.31 -13.22 -17.05
C ASP A 418 -4.99 -13.41 -17.79
N ILE A 419 -4.16 -14.33 -17.29
CA ILE A 419 -2.81 -14.56 -17.82
C ILE A 419 -2.84 -15.07 -19.28
N THR A 420 -3.92 -15.68 -19.71
CA THR A 420 -4.07 -16.17 -21.10
C THR A 420 -4.13 -15.04 -22.12
N LYS A 421 -4.51 -13.83 -21.66
CA LYS A 421 -4.57 -12.61 -22.50
C LYS A 421 -3.26 -11.84 -22.54
N LEU A 422 -2.23 -12.31 -21.84
CA LEU A 422 -0.98 -11.57 -21.70
C LEU A 422 -0.26 -11.34 -23.03
N THR A 423 -0.21 -12.35 -23.89
CA THR A 423 0.44 -12.23 -25.21
C THR A 423 -0.19 -11.13 -26.05
N ALA A 424 -1.51 -11.11 -26.15
CA ALA A 424 -2.24 -10.07 -26.89
C ALA A 424 -2.03 -8.67 -26.26
N ALA A 425 -2.04 -8.56 -24.92
CA ALA A 425 -1.79 -7.31 -24.23
C ALA A 425 -0.38 -6.78 -24.45
N ILE A 426 0.63 -7.66 -24.50
CA ILE A 426 2.01 -7.28 -24.81
C ILE A 426 2.11 -6.78 -26.26
N GLN A 427 1.54 -7.51 -27.22
CA GLN A 427 1.54 -7.10 -28.64
C GLN A 427 0.85 -5.75 -28.85
N GLU A 428 -0.27 -5.50 -28.16
CA GLU A 428 -1.00 -4.22 -28.21
C GLU A 428 -0.15 -3.05 -27.71
N LYS A 429 0.63 -3.26 -26.64
CA LYS A 429 1.35 -2.17 -25.95
C LYS A 429 2.84 -2.06 -26.32
N LEU A 430 3.39 -3.08 -26.96
CA LEU A 430 4.82 -3.07 -27.30
C LEU A 430 5.13 -2.00 -28.33
N ASP A 431 6.21 -1.24 -28.10
CA ASP A 431 6.67 -0.14 -28.95
C ASP A 431 5.64 1.00 -29.20
N THR A 432 4.58 1.07 -28.38
CA THR A 432 3.69 2.24 -28.35
C THR A 432 4.23 3.33 -27.42
N ASN A 433 3.64 4.50 -27.47
CA ASN A 433 3.87 5.55 -26.49
C ASN A 433 2.52 5.96 -25.90
N ILE A 434 2.53 6.37 -24.64
CA ILE A 434 1.37 6.97 -24.01
C ILE A 434 1.13 8.37 -24.60
N ASP A 435 -0.12 8.67 -24.89
CA ASP A 435 -0.53 9.99 -25.37
C ASP A 435 -0.23 11.09 -24.35
N LYS A 436 0.44 12.15 -24.79
CA LYS A 436 0.84 13.27 -23.92
C LYS A 436 -0.38 14.03 -23.38
N GLU A 437 -1.37 14.32 -24.22
CA GLU A 437 -2.58 15.06 -23.82
C GLU A 437 -3.39 14.27 -22.79
N LYS A 438 -3.57 12.97 -23.01
CA LYS A 438 -4.21 12.10 -22.02
C LYS A 438 -3.43 12.07 -20.71
N THR A 439 -2.09 12.04 -20.77
CA THR A 439 -1.23 12.11 -19.57
C THR A 439 -1.44 13.41 -18.81
N LEU A 440 -1.49 14.56 -19.50
CA LEU A 440 -1.75 15.86 -18.88
C LEU A 440 -3.13 15.89 -18.22
N LYS A 441 -4.18 15.38 -18.90
CA LYS A 441 -5.54 15.27 -18.33
C LYS A 441 -5.56 14.39 -17.10
N PHE A 442 -4.85 13.25 -17.11
CA PHE A 442 -4.76 12.35 -15.96
C PHE A 442 -4.04 12.99 -14.76
N ILE A 443 -2.93 13.70 -15.00
CA ILE A 443 -2.21 14.42 -13.94
C ILE A 443 -3.08 15.54 -13.37
N THR A 444 -3.80 16.28 -14.21
CA THR A 444 -4.76 17.30 -13.77
C THR A 444 -5.86 16.68 -12.90
N ALA A 445 -6.39 15.51 -13.29
CA ALA A 445 -7.37 14.78 -12.49
C ALA A 445 -6.79 14.36 -11.12
N MET A 446 -5.54 13.92 -11.09
CA MET A 446 -4.84 13.61 -9.85
C MET A 446 -4.73 14.83 -8.93
N TYR A 447 -4.44 16.02 -9.47
CA TYR A 447 -4.46 17.26 -8.69
C TYR A 447 -5.87 17.63 -8.22
N ALA A 448 -6.87 17.52 -9.09
CA ALA A 448 -8.25 17.84 -8.78
C ALA A 448 -8.88 16.91 -7.73
N SER A 449 -8.45 15.65 -7.68
CA SER A 449 -8.93 14.63 -6.73
C SER A 449 -8.15 14.56 -5.43
N THR A 450 -7.16 15.43 -5.23
CA THR A 450 -6.29 15.42 -4.06
C THR A 450 -6.33 16.76 -3.34
N PHE A 451 -5.94 16.77 -2.07
CA PHE A 451 -6.02 17.93 -1.19
C PHE A 451 -4.65 18.26 -0.61
N PRO A 452 -4.39 19.53 -0.20
CA PRO A 452 -3.18 19.89 0.53
C PRO A 452 -3.10 19.10 1.84
N GLY A 453 -1.89 18.65 2.19
CA GLY A 453 -1.63 17.98 3.46
C GLY A 453 -0.66 16.81 3.32
N ILE A 454 -0.31 16.23 4.45
CA ILE A 454 0.70 15.17 4.56
C ILE A 454 0.07 13.97 5.24
N ALA A 455 -0.11 12.88 4.46
CA ALA A 455 -0.73 11.64 4.92
C ALA A 455 0.27 10.62 5.52
N THR A 456 1.53 10.73 5.13
CA THR A 456 2.58 9.77 5.53
C THR A 456 3.89 10.49 5.68
N LEU A 457 4.59 10.17 6.76
CA LEU A 457 5.90 10.74 7.01
C LEU A 457 6.94 9.64 7.12
N PRO A 458 8.14 9.91 6.60
CA PRO A 458 9.34 9.29 7.15
C PRO A 458 9.39 9.55 8.66
N SER A 459 9.99 8.62 9.41
CA SER A 459 10.15 8.70 10.86
C SER A 459 10.73 10.05 11.37
N ASP A 460 11.39 10.80 10.47
CA ASP A 460 12.09 12.03 10.79
C ASP A 460 11.20 13.29 10.71
N CYS A 461 9.95 13.16 10.28
CA CYS A 461 9.00 14.26 10.08
C CYS A 461 7.68 14.06 10.85
N GLN A 462 7.65 13.24 11.88
CA GLN A 462 6.42 13.00 12.67
C GLN A 462 5.81 14.30 13.18
N ASN A 463 6.63 15.24 13.63
CA ASN A 463 6.17 16.55 14.15
C ASN A 463 5.41 17.37 13.11
N VAL A 464 5.72 17.24 11.81
CA VAL A 464 5.00 17.99 10.76
C VAL A 464 3.64 17.38 10.47
N SER A 465 3.48 16.05 10.61
CA SER A 465 2.19 15.38 10.33
C SER A 465 1.13 15.71 11.37
N ILE A 466 1.55 15.95 12.60
CA ILE A 466 0.68 16.31 13.73
C ILE A 466 0.64 17.82 14.00
N SER A 467 1.22 18.64 13.13
CA SER A 467 1.09 20.09 13.26
C SER A 467 -0.36 20.51 13.09
N ASP A 468 -0.78 21.54 13.83
CA ASP A 468 -2.15 22.03 13.75
C ASP A 468 -2.57 22.44 12.34
N GLU A 469 -1.65 23.04 11.56
CA GLU A 469 -1.87 23.36 10.15
C GLU A 469 -2.18 22.11 9.32
N ASN A 470 -1.42 21.02 9.48
CA ASN A 470 -1.65 19.79 8.74
C ASN A 470 -2.94 19.08 9.18
N LEU A 471 -3.25 19.08 10.47
CA LEU A 471 -4.49 18.52 10.99
C LEU A 471 -5.71 19.27 10.43
N ASN A 472 -5.68 20.60 10.41
CA ASN A 472 -6.72 21.42 9.78
C ASN A 472 -6.88 21.12 8.29
N ASN A 473 -5.76 20.97 7.55
CA ASN A 473 -5.80 20.58 6.14
C ASN A 473 -6.44 19.19 5.95
N ILE A 474 -6.17 18.23 6.84
CA ILE A 474 -6.76 16.88 6.76
C ILE A 474 -8.26 16.91 7.04
N VAL A 475 -8.71 17.67 8.05
CA VAL A 475 -10.14 17.84 8.39
C VAL A 475 -10.88 18.48 7.22
N GLU A 476 -10.39 19.61 6.68
CA GLU A 476 -10.97 20.28 5.51
C GLU A 476 -11.01 19.35 4.30
N ALA A 477 -9.94 18.59 4.08
CA ALA A 477 -9.85 17.60 3.00
C ALA A 477 -10.89 16.49 3.15
N MET A 478 -11.09 15.96 4.36
CA MET A 478 -12.07 14.90 4.64
C MET A 478 -13.48 15.39 4.36
N GLN A 479 -13.84 16.57 4.84
CA GLN A 479 -15.13 17.18 4.59
C GLN A 479 -15.39 17.38 3.08
N ASN A 480 -14.44 17.98 2.38
CA ASN A 480 -14.52 18.20 0.94
C ASN A 480 -14.62 16.88 0.16
N TYR A 481 -13.86 15.86 0.56
CA TYR A 481 -13.93 14.54 -0.06
C TYR A 481 -15.33 13.94 0.07
N LEU A 482 -15.87 13.87 1.28
CA LEU A 482 -17.19 13.30 1.55
C LEU A 482 -18.31 14.03 0.79
N GLN A 483 -18.25 15.36 0.72
CA GLN A 483 -19.20 16.16 -0.04
C GLN A 483 -19.14 15.83 -1.54
N ARG A 484 -17.93 15.73 -2.09
CA ARG A 484 -17.71 15.51 -3.53
C ARG A 484 -18.02 14.09 -4.00
N ILE A 485 -17.91 13.09 -3.14
CA ILE A 485 -18.29 11.72 -3.49
C ILE A 485 -19.80 11.48 -3.35
N LYS A 486 -20.50 12.25 -2.49
CA LYS A 486 -21.96 12.17 -2.30
C LYS A 486 -22.77 13.07 -3.25
N SER A 487 -22.13 14.04 -3.90
CA SER A 487 -22.71 14.87 -4.96
C SER A 487 -22.54 14.21 -6.33
#